data_7ebf539f17f20719e0bcfeac69dbb5a7
#
_entry.id   7ebf539f17f20719e0bcfeac69dbb5a7
#
_cell.length_a   1.000
_cell.length_b   1.000
_cell.length_c   1.000
_cell.angle_alpha   90.00
_cell.angle_beta   90.00
_cell.angle_gamma   90.00
#
_symmetry.space_group_name_H-M   'P 1'
#
loop_
_entity.id
_entity.type
_entity.pdbx_description
1 polymer ?
#
loop_
_entity_poly.entity_id
_entity_poly.type
_entity_poly.pdbx_seq_one_letter_code
_entity_poly.pdbx_strand_id
1 'polypeptide(L)'
;MEDYWKKEHDRCTKLFALACQHALQDARVDQSLIGAMGVVAGTILGGIESGERYMQGRFIMSQKADPDLLRQYRLHTIAYSVKKRFALQGPSISLNTACCSGADAIRSAAACIRNNNTYMMLAGAADILSEFVFRGFSALNALTTDGKVRPFDRKRTGLALSEGAGVLVLEEKNHAHKRGARIYCTLVSSGSSADAYHMIRPNKDGEGLSRAMGNALSRMGGIGDSIDYICAHGTGTKYNDSMEARAIKRVFGKITPSIKINSIKSMVGHMLGASSAIEAISCIKAMEYGVIPPTINFEEPDPECDLQYVVNGAIKKNIKVCMSLSAGFGGQNTALVFRKNEI
;
A
#
# COMPACT_ATOMS: atom_id res chain seq x y z
N MET A 1 28.14 -6.72 6.93
CA MET A 1 26.68 -6.71 6.68
C MET A 1 26.30 -6.26 5.26
N GLU A 2 27.03 -5.34 4.65
CA GLU A 2 26.77 -4.86 3.28
C GLU A 2 26.97 -5.93 2.18
N ASP A 3 27.85 -6.90 2.37
CA ASP A 3 28.18 -7.88 1.32
C ASP A 3 27.13 -8.95 1.07
N TYR A 4 26.27 -9.25 2.07
CA TYR A 4 25.19 -10.24 1.93
C TYR A 4 24.16 -9.83 0.86
N TRP A 5 23.93 -8.50 0.69
CA TRP A 5 22.93 -7.99 -0.25
C TRP A 5 23.48 -7.75 -1.67
N LYS A 6 24.78 -7.68 -1.84
CA LYS A 6 25.37 -7.27 -3.13
C LYS A 6 25.26 -8.33 -4.22
N LYS A 7 25.19 -9.62 -3.87
CA LYS A 7 25.28 -10.71 -4.86
C LYS A 7 24.07 -11.65 -5.00
N GLU A 8 23.22 -11.80 -4.00
CA GLU A 8 22.29 -12.93 -3.93
C GLU A 8 20.79 -12.60 -4.02
N HIS A 9 20.40 -11.34 -4.12
CA HIS A 9 18.99 -10.95 -4.09
C HIS A 9 18.65 -9.94 -5.18
N ASP A 10 17.42 -10.08 -5.71
CA ASP A 10 16.84 -9.09 -6.61
C ASP A 10 16.61 -7.74 -5.92
N ARG A 11 16.41 -6.70 -6.74
CA ARG A 11 16.26 -5.32 -6.28
C ARG A 11 15.03 -5.12 -5.40
N CYS A 12 13.90 -5.78 -5.73
CA CYS A 12 12.66 -5.69 -4.96
C CYS A 12 12.87 -6.23 -3.53
N THR A 13 13.49 -7.41 -3.41
CA THR A 13 13.83 -8.02 -2.12
C THR A 13 14.78 -7.14 -1.30
N LYS A 14 15.76 -6.51 -1.94
CA LYS A 14 16.68 -5.58 -1.27
C LYS A 14 15.96 -4.36 -0.71
N LEU A 15 15.09 -3.73 -1.50
CA LEU A 15 14.29 -2.57 -1.06
C LEU A 15 13.38 -2.94 0.12
N PHE A 16 12.69 -4.08 0.04
CA PHE A 16 11.82 -4.53 1.13
C PHE A 16 12.60 -4.78 2.42
N ALA A 17 13.75 -5.45 2.32
CA ALA A 17 14.58 -5.73 3.49
C ALA A 17 15.18 -4.47 4.11
N LEU A 18 15.56 -3.47 3.30
CA LEU A 18 16.00 -2.17 3.78
C LEU A 18 14.86 -1.45 4.52
N ALA A 19 13.65 -1.45 3.96
CA ALA A 19 12.47 -0.90 4.61
C ALA A 19 12.16 -1.62 5.95
N CYS A 20 12.29 -2.95 6.00
CA CYS A 20 12.16 -3.71 7.24
C CYS A 20 13.20 -3.29 8.28
N GLN A 21 14.47 -3.11 7.88
CA GLN A 21 15.53 -2.64 8.78
C GLN A 21 15.21 -1.26 9.36
N HIS A 22 14.78 -0.32 8.53
CA HIS A 22 14.37 1.01 8.98
C HIS A 22 13.17 0.96 9.92
N ALA A 23 12.17 0.12 9.62
CA ALA A 23 11.00 -0.06 10.49
C ALA A 23 11.38 -0.62 11.87
N LEU A 24 12.28 -1.61 11.94
CA LEU A 24 12.81 -2.15 13.21
C LEU A 24 13.57 -1.09 14.01
N GLN A 25 14.39 -0.29 13.35
CA GLN A 25 15.13 0.81 13.98
C GLN A 25 14.20 1.89 14.53
N ASP A 26 13.21 2.33 13.75
CA ASP A 26 12.22 3.34 14.15
C ASP A 26 11.38 2.85 15.33
N ALA A 27 10.97 1.59 15.32
CA ALA A 27 10.21 0.96 16.39
C ALA A 27 11.07 0.62 17.63
N ARG A 28 12.38 0.80 17.56
CA ARG A 28 13.35 0.46 18.62
C ARG A 28 13.10 -0.94 19.17
N VAL A 29 12.97 -1.92 18.27
CA VAL A 29 12.74 -3.31 18.66
C VAL A 29 14.04 -3.88 19.21
N ASP A 30 13.98 -4.40 20.44
CA ASP A 30 15.12 -5.08 21.05
C ASP A 30 15.50 -6.34 20.21
N GLN A 31 16.80 -6.59 20.08
CA GLN A 31 17.32 -7.71 19.31
C GLN A 31 16.76 -9.06 19.79
N SER A 32 16.49 -9.20 21.09
CA SER A 32 15.89 -10.40 21.69
C SER A 32 14.46 -10.67 21.24
N LEU A 33 13.72 -9.64 20.84
CA LEU A 33 12.33 -9.73 20.38
C LEU A 33 12.21 -10.01 18.88
N ILE A 34 13.24 -9.66 18.08
CA ILE A 34 13.19 -9.79 16.61
C ILE A 34 12.92 -11.24 16.21
N GLY A 35 13.55 -12.21 16.86
CA GLY A 35 13.37 -13.63 16.56
C GLY A 35 11.92 -14.11 16.66
N ALA A 36 11.12 -13.57 17.58
CA ALA A 36 9.72 -13.95 17.76
C ALA A 36 8.75 -13.31 16.75
N MET A 37 9.23 -12.35 15.94
CA MET A 37 8.41 -11.65 14.94
C MET A 37 8.10 -12.51 13.73
N GLY A 38 7.00 -12.17 13.06
CA GLY A 38 6.70 -12.64 11.72
C GLY A 38 6.84 -11.54 10.66
N VAL A 39 6.62 -11.89 9.41
CA VAL A 39 6.64 -10.97 8.26
C VAL A 39 5.51 -11.29 7.28
N VAL A 40 4.83 -10.24 6.81
CA VAL A 40 3.94 -10.29 5.65
C VAL A 40 4.44 -9.31 4.60
N ALA A 41 4.82 -9.82 3.45
CA ALA A 41 5.32 -9.06 2.32
C ALA A 41 4.30 -9.06 1.17
N GLY A 42 3.81 -7.90 0.79
CA GLY A 42 3.02 -7.67 -0.40
C GLY A 42 3.93 -7.33 -1.60
N THR A 43 3.64 -7.88 -2.76
CA THR A 43 4.29 -7.53 -4.02
C THR A 43 3.45 -8.00 -5.19
N ILE A 44 3.46 -7.29 -6.30
CA ILE A 44 2.81 -7.76 -7.52
C ILE A 44 3.76 -8.66 -8.30
N LEU A 45 5.01 -8.28 -8.39
CA LEU A 45 5.96 -8.80 -9.36
C LEU A 45 7.11 -9.58 -8.72
N GLY A 46 7.37 -9.37 -7.42
CA GLY A 46 8.51 -9.97 -6.76
C GLY A 46 9.82 -9.67 -7.47
N GLY A 47 10.61 -10.68 -7.73
CA GLY A 47 11.90 -10.59 -8.44
C GLY A 47 11.78 -10.56 -9.95
N ILE A 48 10.84 -9.80 -10.53
CA ILE A 48 10.58 -9.75 -11.98
C ILE A 48 11.84 -9.44 -12.80
N GLU A 49 12.68 -8.53 -12.34
CA GLU A 49 13.92 -8.16 -13.01
C GLU A 49 14.86 -9.39 -13.18
N SER A 50 14.92 -10.25 -12.16
CA SER A 50 15.68 -11.50 -12.25
C SER A 50 15.09 -12.45 -13.29
N GLY A 51 13.75 -12.52 -13.37
CA GLY A 51 13.06 -13.26 -14.44
C GLY A 51 13.36 -12.72 -15.83
N GLU A 52 13.28 -11.41 -16.03
CA GLU A 52 13.59 -10.73 -17.29
C GLU A 52 15.05 -11.03 -17.71
N ARG A 53 15.99 -10.90 -16.81
CA ARG A 53 17.43 -11.20 -17.07
C ARG A 53 17.65 -12.66 -17.45
N TYR A 54 16.96 -13.60 -16.79
CA TYR A 54 17.02 -15.00 -17.14
C TYR A 54 16.51 -15.25 -18.56
N MET A 55 15.34 -14.70 -18.89
CA MET A 55 14.72 -14.86 -20.21
C MET A 55 15.55 -14.24 -21.32
N GLN A 56 16.09 -13.03 -21.11
CA GLN A 56 17.00 -12.38 -22.06
C GLN A 56 18.24 -13.22 -22.31
N GLY A 57 18.91 -13.67 -21.25
CA GLY A 57 20.09 -14.52 -21.39
C GLY A 57 19.82 -15.83 -22.16
N ARG A 58 18.72 -16.50 -21.76
CA ARG A 58 18.40 -17.82 -22.29
C ARG A 58 17.86 -17.81 -23.73
N PHE A 59 16.96 -16.89 -24.05
CA PHE A 59 16.19 -16.95 -25.28
C PHE A 59 16.58 -15.89 -26.32
N ILE A 60 17.11 -14.74 -25.89
CA ILE A 60 17.53 -13.69 -26.83
C ILE A 60 19.02 -13.78 -27.13
N MET A 61 19.86 -13.91 -26.10
CA MET A 61 21.32 -13.94 -26.27
C MET A 61 21.87 -15.35 -26.47
N SER A 62 21.05 -16.39 -26.40
CA SER A 62 21.44 -17.80 -26.47
C SER A 62 22.58 -18.18 -25.52
N GLN A 63 22.67 -17.52 -24.38
CA GLN A 63 23.69 -17.73 -23.35
C GLN A 63 23.20 -18.72 -22.29
N LYS A 64 24.17 -19.31 -21.55
CA LYS A 64 23.85 -20.10 -20.36
C LYS A 64 23.35 -19.13 -19.26
N ALA A 65 22.05 -19.04 -19.06
CA ALA A 65 21.46 -18.21 -18.01
C ALA A 65 21.65 -18.84 -16.62
N ASP A 66 21.90 -18.01 -15.61
CA ASP A 66 22.06 -18.45 -14.23
C ASP A 66 20.72 -18.91 -13.63
N PRO A 67 20.58 -20.21 -13.21
CA PRO A 67 19.36 -20.71 -12.61
C PRO A 67 18.96 -19.98 -11.30
N ASP A 68 19.90 -19.35 -10.60
CA ASP A 68 19.63 -18.62 -9.38
C ASP A 68 18.72 -17.40 -9.60
N LEU A 69 18.72 -16.84 -10.82
CA LEU A 69 17.78 -15.81 -11.21
C LEU A 69 16.32 -16.28 -11.11
N LEU A 70 16.03 -17.55 -11.46
CA LEU A 70 14.69 -18.12 -11.32
C LEU A 70 14.27 -18.33 -9.86
N ARG A 71 15.23 -18.60 -8.96
CA ARG A 71 14.93 -18.65 -7.53
C ARG A 71 14.53 -17.30 -6.99
N GLN A 72 15.21 -16.24 -7.43
CA GLN A 72 14.92 -14.86 -7.03
C GLN A 72 13.58 -14.35 -7.60
N TYR A 73 13.18 -14.85 -8.78
CA TYR A 73 11.91 -14.46 -9.43
C TYR A 73 10.65 -14.85 -8.63
N ARG A 74 10.70 -15.86 -7.78
CA ARG A 74 9.53 -16.36 -7.06
C ARG A 74 9.00 -15.35 -6.06
N LEU A 75 7.66 -15.13 -6.03
CA LEU A 75 7.03 -14.16 -5.13
C LEU A 75 7.34 -14.39 -3.63
N HIS A 76 7.44 -15.66 -3.20
CA HIS A 76 7.72 -15.95 -1.79
C HIS A 76 9.13 -15.60 -1.35
N THR A 77 10.06 -15.36 -2.28
CA THR A 77 11.46 -15.04 -1.97
C THR A 77 11.57 -13.78 -1.14
N ILE A 78 10.70 -12.80 -1.35
CA ILE A 78 10.73 -11.52 -0.63
C ILE A 78 10.54 -11.70 0.89
N ALA A 79 9.50 -12.43 1.32
CA ALA A 79 9.27 -12.71 2.74
C ALA A 79 10.30 -13.68 3.32
N TYR A 80 10.66 -14.72 2.55
CA TYR A 80 11.67 -15.71 2.94
C TYR A 80 13.04 -15.08 3.20
N SER A 81 13.49 -14.19 2.33
CA SER A 81 14.80 -13.53 2.48
C SER A 81 14.84 -12.65 3.73
N VAL A 82 13.75 -11.91 4.01
CA VAL A 82 13.64 -11.11 5.23
C VAL A 82 13.60 -12.01 6.47
N LYS A 83 12.79 -13.08 6.44
CA LYS A 83 12.77 -14.09 7.50
C LYS A 83 14.17 -14.62 7.80
N LYS A 84 14.90 -15.03 6.79
CA LYS A 84 16.28 -15.56 6.93
C LYS A 84 17.23 -14.51 7.49
N ARG A 85 17.18 -13.27 6.96
CA ARG A 85 18.08 -12.19 7.36
C ARG A 85 17.94 -11.79 8.82
N PHE A 86 16.72 -11.66 9.29
CA PHE A 86 16.45 -11.23 10.67
C PHE A 86 16.19 -12.40 11.61
N ALA A 87 16.39 -13.64 11.15
CA ALA A 87 16.16 -14.87 11.92
C ALA A 87 14.74 -14.95 12.52
N LEU A 88 13.72 -14.46 11.79
CA LEU A 88 12.34 -14.44 12.26
C LEU A 88 11.80 -15.88 12.34
N GLN A 89 11.13 -16.23 13.43
CA GLN A 89 10.54 -17.55 13.64
C GLN A 89 9.01 -17.55 13.53
N GLY A 90 8.38 -16.37 13.60
CA GLY A 90 6.95 -16.21 13.42
C GLY A 90 6.45 -16.48 12.00
N PRO A 91 5.16 -16.24 11.71
CA PRO A 91 4.55 -16.43 10.39
C PRO A 91 5.31 -15.67 9.30
N SER A 92 5.48 -16.31 8.13
CA SER A 92 6.14 -15.70 6.97
C SER A 92 5.26 -15.89 5.75
N ILE A 93 4.70 -14.78 5.23
CA ILE A 93 3.68 -14.79 4.19
C ILE A 93 4.11 -13.81 3.09
N SER A 94 4.04 -14.27 1.84
CA SER A 94 4.05 -13.39 0.67
C SER A 94 2.68 -13.42 0.02
N LEU A 95 2.17 -12.25 -0.38
CA LEU A 95 0.86 -12.15 -1.01
C LEU A 95 0.88 -11.19 -2.20
N ASN A 96 -0.07 -11.41 -3.11
CA ASN A 96 -0.31 -10.58 -4.26
C ASN A 96 -1.82 -10.33 -4.40
N THR A 97 -2.23 -9.11 -4.20
CA THR A 97 -3.59 -8.62 -4.46
C THR A 97 -3.53 -7.34 -5.30
N ALA A 98 -2.68 -7.38 -6.32
CA ALA A 98 -2.39 -6.24 -7.19
C ALA A 98 -2.02 -4.97 -6.37
N CYS A 99 -2.58 -3.81 -6.70
CA CYS A 99 -2.26 -2.56 -6.02
C CYS A 99 -2.67 -2.53 -4.53
N CYS A 100 -3.50 -3.48 -4.08
CA CYS A 100 -3.88 -3.65 -2.68
C CYS A 100 -2.86 -4.43 -1.84
N SER A 101 -1.79 -4.98 -2.45
CA SER A 101 -0.87 -5.93 -1.80
C SER A 101 -0.30 -5.42 -0.47
N GLY A 102 0.11 -4.14 -0.41
CA GLY A 102 0.64 -3.56 0.83
C GLY A 102 -0.40 -3.39 1.93
N ALA A 103 -1.61 -2.95 1.57
CA ALA A 103 -2.71 -2.84 2.52
C ALA A 103 -3.16 -4.22 3.03
N ASP A 104 -3.22 -5.21 2.15
CA ASP A 104 -3.56 -6.58 2.54
C ASP A 104 -2.45 -7.27 3.35
N ALA A 105 -1.18 -6.91 3.13
CA ALA A 105 -0.09 -7.34 3.99
C ALA A 105 -0.27 -6.80 5.43
N ILE A 106 -0.59 -5.52 5.57
CA ILE A 106 -0.89 -4.89 6.86
C ILE A 106 -2.11 -5.56 7.52
N ARG A 107 -3.19 -5.77 6.77
CA ARG A 107 -4.41 -6.43 7.24
C ARG A 107 -4.15 -7.88 7.69
N SER A 108 -3.37 -8.62 6.93
CA SER A 108 -3.03 -10.02 7.23
C SER A 108 -2.12 -10.15 8.45
N ALA A 109 -1.14 -9.27 8.59
CA ALA A 109 -0.28 -9.21 9.78
C ALA A 109 -1.09 -8.87 11.04
N ALA A 110 -2.02 -7.90 10.95
CA ALA A 110 -2.93 -7.60 12.06
C ALA A 110 -3.84 -8.79 12.42
N ALA A 111 -4.25 -9.61 11.44
CA ALA A 111 -4.99 -10.85 11.72
C ALA A 111 -4.13 -11.89 12.44
N CYS A 112 -2.86 -12.04 12.06
CA CYS A 112 -1.93 -12.92 12.77
C CYS A 112 -1.77 -12.52 14.25
N ILE A 113 -1.65 -11.23 14.53
CA ILE A 113 -1.54 -10.71 15.91
C ILE A 113 -2.85 -10.94 16.68
N ARG A 114 -4.01 -10.61 16.11
CA ARG A 114 -5.32 -10.83 16.75
C ARG A 114 -5.63 -12.30 17.06
N ASN A 115 -5.10 -13.20 16.24
CA ASN A 115 -5.24 -14.64 16.45
C ASN A 115 -4.15 -15.24 17.38
N ASN A 116 -3.37 -14.40 18.05
CA ASN A 116 -2.30 -14.79 18.98
C ASN A 116 -1.20 -15.67 18.36
N ASN A 117 -0.99 -15.58 17.04
CA ASN A 117 0.11 -16.31 16.38
C ASN A 117 1.48 -15.68 16.66
N THR A 118 1.49 -14.41 16.99
CA THR A 118 2.67 -13.62 17.42
C THR A 118 2.21 -12.28 17.98
N TYR A 119 3.06 -11.61 18.75
CA TYR A 119 2.79 -10.26 19.26
C TYR A 119 3.28 -9.15 18.32
N MET A 120 4.18 -9.47 17.40
CA MET A 120 4.81 -8.46 16.51
C MET A 120 4.98 -8.99 15.09
N MET A 121 4.72 -8.13 14.11
CA MET A 121 4.87 -8.44 12.68
C MET A 121 5.52 -7.28 11.92
N LEU A 122 6.42 -7.60 11.01
CA LEU A 122 6.76 -6.71 9.90
C LEU A 122 5.69 -6.84 8.81
N ALA A 123 5.12 -5.75 8.39
CA ALA A 123 4.02 -5.74 7.42
C ALA A 123 4.18 -4.61 6.41
N GLY A 124 4.17 -4.94 5.15
CA GLY A 124 4.32 -3.93 4.09
C GLY A 124 4.50 -4.54 2.72
N ALA A 125 5.01 -3.74 1.79
CA ALA A 125 5.18 -4.18 0.41
C ALA A 125 6.39 -3.50 -0.26
N ALA A 126 6.87 -4.12 -1.33
CA ALA A 126 7.80 -3.53 -2.27
C ALA A 126 7.47 -3.97 -3.69
N ASP A 127 7.65 -3.06 -4.62
CA ASP A 127 7.69 -3.35 -6.06
C ASP A 127 8.70 -2.44 -6.74
N ILE A 128 9.20 -2.87 -7.90
CA ILE A 128 10.19 -2.17 -8.71
C ILE A 128 9.65 -1.93 -10.13
N LEU A 129 10.25 -0.94 -10.78
CA LEU A 129 10.05 -0.74 -12.22
C LEU A 129 10.78 -1.83 -13.00
N SER A 130 10.09 -2.37 -14.01
CA SER A 130 10.67 -3.27 -14.98
C SER A 130 10.17 -2.95 -16.39
N GLU A 131 10.87 -3.42 -17.40
CA GLU A 131 10.45 -3.24 -18.79
C GLU A 131 9.11 -3.92 -19.06
N PHE A 132 8.93 -5.13 -18.54
CA PHE A 132 7.67 -5.89 -18.68
C PHE A 132 6.48 -5.10 -18.15
N VAL A 133 6.60 -4.53 -16.94
CA VAL A 133 5.53 -3.75 -16.32
C VAL A 133 5.24 -2.49 -17.09
N PHE A 134 6.28 -1.73 -17.45
CA PHE A 134 6.11 -0.49 -18.20
C PHE A 134 5.42 -0.74 -19.55
N ARG A 135 5.86 -1.76 -20.30
CA ARG A 135 5.25 -2.15 -21.57
C ARG A 135 3.81 -2.63 -21.38
N GLY A 136 3.52 -3.40 -20.33
CA GLY A 136 2.16 -3.86 -20.01
C GLY A 136 1.20 -2.70 -19.77
N PHE A 137 1.55 -1.75 -18.89
CA PHE A 137 0.71 -0.57 -18.63
C PHE A 137 0.61 0.36 -19.84
N SER A 138 1.67 0.47 -20.65
CA SER A 138 1.65 1.21 -21.92
C SER A 138 0.66 0.59 -22.91
N ALA A 139 0.70 -0.74 -23.09
CA ALA A 139 -0.22 -1.46 -23.96
C ALA A 139 -1.69 -1.34 -23.53
N LEU A 140 -1.94 -1.20 -22.23
CA LEU A 140 -3.27 -0.95 -21.68
C LEU A 140 -3.72 0.51 -21.80
N ASN A 141 -2.89 1.42 -22.34
CA ASN A 141 -3.13 2.86 -22.39
C ASN A 141 -3.48 3.45 -21.01
N ALA A 142 -2.82 2.94 -19.95
CA ALA A 142 -3.08 3.35 -18.58
C ALA A 142 -2.11 4.44 -18.10
N LEU A 143 -1.02 4.69 -18.84
CA LEU A 143 0.00 5.67 -18.48
C LEU A 143 -0.43 7.09 -18.90
N THR A 144 -0.01 8.08 -18.11
CA THR A 144 -0.20 9.50 -18.45
C THR A 144 0.53 9.87 -19.74
N THR A 145 -0.06 10.75 -20.52
CA THR A 145 0.48 11.15 -21.82
C THR A 145 1.53 12.27 -21.73
N ASP A 146 1.61 12.99 -20.61
CA ASP A 146 2.50 14.14 -20.39
C ASP A 146 3.37 14.00 -19.12
N GLY A 147 3.41 12.82 -18.51
CA GLY A 147 4.18 12.54 -17.30
C GLY A 147 3.57 13.09 -16.00
N LYS A 148 2.45 13.81 -16.05
CA LYS A 148 1.79 14.37 -14.87
C LYS A 148 0.64 13.49 -14.41
N VAL A 149 0.70 13.03 -13.20
CA VAL A 149 -0.42 12.33 -12.55
C VAL A 149 -1.36 13.37 -11.94
N ARG A 150 -2.62 13.36 -12.38
CA ARG A 150 -3.66 14.32 -11.96
C ARG A 150 -4.84 13.61 -11.32
N PRO A 151 -4.73 13.12 -10.08
CA PRO A 151 -5.86 12.43 -9.46
C PRO A 151 -7.07 13.34 -9.34
N PHE A 152 -8.23 12.82 -9.76
CA PHE A 152 -9.54 13.48 -9.70
C PHE A 152 -9.72 14.73 -10.57
N ASP A 153 -8.69 15.15 -11.29
CA ASP A 153 -8.75 16.28 -12.21
C ASP A 153 -9.48 15.90 -13.51
N ARG A 154 -10.18 16.86 -14.12
CA ARG A 154 -10.88 16.66 -15.39
C ARG A 154 -9.94 16.31 -16.55
N LYS A 155 -8.71 16.84 -16.52
CA LYS A 155 -7.66 16.62 -17.54
C LYS A 155 -6.81 15.37 -17.25
N ARG A 156 -7.19 14.51 -16.31
CA ARG A 156 -6.43 13.28 -16.02
C ARG A 156 -6.35 12.37 -17.23
N THR A 157 -5.17 11.87 -17.54
CA THR A 157 -4.91 11.02 -18.71
C THR A 157 -4.40 9.63 -18.35
N GLY A 158 -4.01 9.41 -17.10
CA GLY A 158 -3.45 8.14 -16.66
C GLY A 158 -2.52 8.29 -15.45
N LEU A 159 -1.88 7.21 -15.09
CA LEU A 159 -0.92 7.12 -14.00
C LEU A 159 0.53 7.21 -14.50
N ALA A 160 1.47 7.54 -13.61
CA ALA A 160 2.89 7.31 -13.81
C ALA A 160 3.35 6.20 -12.88
N LEU A 161 4.06 5.20 -13.43
CA LEU A 161 4.66 4.14 -12.62
C LEU A 161 5.86 4.67 -11.83
N SER A 162 6.02 4.15 -10.65
CA SER A 162 7.19 4.35 -9.81
C SER A 162 7.53 3.08 -9.04
N GLU A 163 8.58 3.10 -8.25
CA GLU A 163 9.03 1.99 -7.43
C GLU A 163 9.23 2.41 -5.99
N GLY A 164 9.18 1.47 -5.08
CA GLY A 164 9.42 1.76 -3.67
C GLY A 164 9.11 0.59 -2.75
N ALA A 165 9.33 0.85 -1.46
CA ALA A 165 8.99 -0.08 -0.39
C ALA A 165 8.49 0.69 0.83
N GLY A 166 7.48 0.15 1.50
CA GLY A 166 6.98 0.66 2.77
C GLY A 166 6.69 -0.49 3.73
N VAL A 167 7.16 -0.36 4.97
CA VAL A 167 6.99 -1.37 6.01
C VAL A 167 6.61 -0.72 7.33
N LEU A 168 5.68 -1.35 8.03
CA LEU A 168 5.27 -1.03 9.40
C LEU A 168 5.67 -2.18 10.34
N VAL A 169 6.06 -1.84 11.56
CA VAL A 169 6.01 -2.76 12.69
C VAL A 169 4.61 -2.70 13.28
N LEU A 170 3.87 -3.77 13.18
CA LEU A 170 2.61 -3.95 13.90
C LEU A 170 2.87 -4.72 15.19
N GLU A 171 2.24 -4.27 16.27
CA GLU A 171 2.43 -4.84 17.59
C GLU A 171 1.12 -4.87 18.38
N GLU A 172 0.91 -5.90 19.18
CA GLU A 172 -0.20 -5.97 20.12
C GLU A 172 -0.08 -4.81 21.12
N LYS A 173 -1.19 -4.13 21.40
CA LYS A 173 -1.20 -2.86 22.12
C LYS A 173 -0.60 -2.98 23.54
N ASN A 174 -0.99 -4.00 24.30
CA ASN A 174 -0.49 -4.18 25.66
C ASN A 174 0.99 -4.59 25.67
N HIS A 175 1.43 -5.37 24.67
CA HIS A 175 2.84 -5.70 24.49
C HIS A 175 3.67 -4.44 24.22
N ALA A 176 3.19 -3.57 23.31
CA ALA A 176 3.83 -2.28 23.00
C ALA A 176 3.93 -1.37 24.23
N HIS A 177 2.85 -1.25 25.00
CA HIS A 177 2.86 -0.46 26.26
C HIS A 177 3.85 -1.02 27.28
N LYS A 178 3.88 -2.35 27.49
CA LYS A 178 4.79 -2.99 28.47
C LYS A 178 6.26 -2.73 28.17
N ARG A 179 6.67 -2.66 26.90
CA ARG A 179 8.06 -2.34 26.54
C ARG A 179 8.34 -0.85 26.33
N GLY A 180 7.37 0.03 26.60
CA GLY A 180 7.52 1.47 26.41
C GLY A 180 7.69 1.91 24.96
N ALA A 181 7.06 1.19 24.01
CA ALA A 181 7.14 1.52 22.60
C ALA A 181 6.50 2.85 22.27
N ARG A 182 7.08 3.59 21.31
CA ARG A 182 6.37 4.69 20.67
C ARG A 182 5.27 4.14 19.79
N ILE A 183 4.03 4.48 20.11
CA ILE A 183 2.85 4.08 19.33
C ILE A 183 2.37 5.27 18.51
N TYR A 184 2.47 5.21 17.18
CA TYR A 184 2.00 6.27 16.28
C TYR A 184 0.47 6.35 16.24
N CYS A 185 -0.16 5.20 16.12
CA CYS A 185 -1.62 5.07 16.05
C CYS A 185 -2.04 3.61 16.27
N THR A 186 -3.32 3.38 16.32
CA THR A 186 -3.93 2.04 16.33
C THR A 186 -4.59 1.75 14.99
N LEU A 187 -4.27 0.62 14.36
CA LEU A 187 -5.08 0.05 13.26
C LEU A 187 -6.35 -0.56 13.87
N VAL A 188 -7.42 0.23 13.90
CA VAL A 188 -8.66 -0.14 14.59
C VAL A 188 -9.49 -1.13 13.79
N SER A 189 -9.47 -1.01 12.47
CA SER A 189 -10.22 -1.92 11.61
C SER A 189 -9.66 -1.97 10.18
N SER A 190 -10.13 -2.93 9.43
CA SER A 190 -9.87 -3.07 8.01
C SER A 190 -11.01 -3.82 7.33
N GLY A 191 -11.23 -3.54 6.05
CA GLY A 191 -12.19 -4.25 5.22
C GLY A 191 -11.62 -4.52 3.84
N SER A 192 -12.04 -5.60 3.22
CA SER A 192 -11.69 -5.93 1.85
C SER A 192 -12.89 -6.52 1.12
N SER A 193 -12.84 -6.45 -0.20
CA SER A 193 -13.86 -7.00 -1.10
C SER A 193 -13.27 -7.24 -2.48
N ALA A 194 -14.00 -7.96 -3.31
CA ALA A 194 -13.71 -8.11 -4.73
C ALA A 194 -14.91 -7.65 -5.57
N ASP A 195 -14.65 -6.95 -6.69
CA ASP A 195 -15.70 -6.49 -7.60
C ASP A 195 -16.38 -7.63 -8.35
N ALA A 196 -15.60 -8.67 -8.72
CA ALA A 196 -16.02 -9.75 -9.60
C ALA A 196 -16.65 -9.23 -10.92
N TYR A 197 -16.09 -8.15 -11.47
CA TYR A 197 -16.66 -7.41 -12.61
C TYR A 197 -15.81 -7.52 -13.88
N HIS A 198 -14.53 -7.16 -13.80
CA HIS A 198 -13.64 -7.14 -14.96
C HIS A 198 -12.17 -7.25 -14.51
N MET A 199 -11.31 -7.79 -15.37
CA MET A 199 -9.91 -8.07 -15.06
C MET A 199 -9.09 -6.80 -14.74
N ILE A 200 -9.35 -5.69 -15.44
CA ILE A 200 -8.58 -4.44 -15.32
C ILE A 200 -9.43 -3.19 -15.05
N ARG A 201 -10.76 -3.28 -15.20
CA ARG A 201 -11.66 -2.13 -14.96
C ARG A 201 -12.41 -2.31 -13.66
N PRO A 202 -12.47 -1.29 -12.80
CA PRO A 202 -13.30 -1.35 -11.62
C PRO A 202 -14.80 -1.35 -12.00
N ASN A 203 -15.63 -1.85 -11.10
CA ASN A 203 -17.07 -1.67 -11.22
C ASN A 203 -17.40 -0.16 -11.13
N LYS A 204 -17.92 0.40 -12.23
CA LYS A 204 -18.19 1.84 -12.38
C LYS A 204 -19.01 2.45 -11.25
N ASP A 205 -19.88 1.66 -10.60
CA ASP A 205 -20.77 2.12 -9.53
C ASP A 205 -20.09 2.11 -8.15
N GLY A 206 -18.83 1.64 -8.07
CA GLY A 206 -18.01 1.65 -6.86
C GLY A 206 -18.50 0.70 -5.76
N GLU A 207 -19.29 -0.32 -6.11
CA GLU A 207 -19.87 -1.24 -5.12
C GLU A 207 -18.83 -2.01 -4.33
N GLY A 208 -17.78 -2.52 -5.00
CA GLY A 208 -16.73 -3.25 -4.32
C GLY A 208 -16.00 -2.39 -3.31
N LEU A 209 -15.51 -1.22 -3.71
CA LEU A 209 -14.83 -0.31 -2.80
C LEU A 209 -15.78 0.17 -1.66
N SER A 210 -17.06 0.38 -1.96
CA SER A 210 -18.08 0.70 -0.93
C SER A 210 -18.22 -0.44 0.09
N ARG A 211 -18.22 -1.72 -0.37
CA ARG A 211 -18.26 -2.88 0.54
C ARG A 211 -16.98 -2.97 1.39
N ALA A 212 -15.81 -2.71 0.81
CA ALA A 212 -14.56 -2.71 1.57
C ALA A 212 -14.59 -1.65 2.68
N MET A 213 -15.02 -0.42 2.37
CA MET A 213 -15.21 0.64 3.36
C MET A 213 -16.28 0.26 4.40
N GLY A 214 -17.44 -0.23 3.98
CA GLY A 214 -18.52 -0.68 4.86
C GLY A 214 -18.06 -1.77 5.84
N ASN A 215 -17.32 -2.77 5.35
CA ASN A 215 -16.73 -3.83 6.16
C ASN A 215 -15.72 -3.29 7.20
N ALA A 216 -14.95 -2.26 6.86
CA ALA A 216 -14.06 -1.61 7.80
C ALA A 216 -14.83 -0.84 8.86
N LEU A 217 -15.82 -0.04 8.47
CA LEU A 217 -16.62 0.79 9.37
C LEU A 217 -17.49 -0.04 10.32
N SER A 218 -18.11 -1.12 9.84
CA SER A 218 -18.95 -1.99 10.70
C SER A 218 -18.15 -2.62 11.85
N ARG A 219 -16.88 -2.92 11.64
CA ARG A 219 -15.99 -3.46 12.68
C ARG A 219 -15.53 -2.41 13.69
N MET A 220 -15.74 -1.13 13.41
CA MET A 220 -15.50 -0.03 14.34
C MET A 220 -16.71 0.29 15.24
N GLY A 221 -17.85 -0.36 15.03
CA GLY A 221 -19.11 -0.01 15.71
C GLY A 221 -19.98 0.96 14.92
N GLY A 222 -19.69 1.20 13.62
CA GLY A 222 -20.45 2.05 12.71
C GLY A 222 -19.80 3.39 12.38
N ILE A 223 -20.56 4.26 11.67
CA ILE A 223 -20.09 5.58 11.18
C ILE A 223 -19.97 6.63 12.32
N GLY A 224 -20.27 6.26 13.57
CA GLY A 224 -20.30 7.19 14.71
C GLY A 224 -18.97 7.92 14.99
N ASP A 225 -17.84 7.34 14.61
CA ASP A 225 -16.54 8.02 14.62
C ASP A 225 -16.30 8.59 13.21
N SER A 226 -16.48 9.89 13.05
CA SER A 226 -16.27 10.58 11.78
C SER A 226 -14.85 10.37 11.27
N ILE A 227 -14.71 9.92 10.02
CA ILE A 227 -13.41 9.91 9.32
C ILE A 227 -13.03 11.36 9.02
N ASP A 228 -11.89 11.81 9.54
CA ASP A 228 -11.38 13.16 9.30
C ASP A 228 -10.69 13.29 7.95
N TYR A 229 -10.04 12.20 7.51
CA TYR A 229 -9.18 12.19 6.35
C TYR A 229 -9.19 10.85 5.64
N ILE A 230 -9.22 10.88 4.31
CA ILE A 230 -9.05 9.73 3.43
C ILE A 230 -7.83 9.96 2.53
N CYS A 231 -6.85 9.07 2.62
CA CYS A 231 -5.84 8.89 1.59
C CYS A 231 -6.43 7.96 0.54
N ALA A 232 -6.82 8.52 -0.59
CA ALA A 232 -7.49 7.81 -1.67
C ALA A 232 -6.51 7.03 -2.52
N HIS A 233 -7.01 6.03 -3.23
CA HIS A 233 -6.24 5.32 -4.24
C HIS A 233 -5.83 6.25 -5.39
N GLY A 234 -6.75 7.07 -5.91
CA GLY A 234 -6.54 8.23 -6.77
C GLY A 234 -5.39 8.08 -7.77
N THR A 235 -5.58 7.29 -8.83
CA THR A 235 -4.53 6.94 -9.79
C THR A 235 -4.31 7.97 -10.90
N GLY A 236 -5.22 8.94 -11.05
CA GLY A 236 -5.25 9.84 -12.19
C GLY A 236 -5.81 9.18 -13.45
N THR A 237 -6.49 8.04 -13.34
CA THR A 237 -7.18 7.38 -14.45
C THR A 237 -8.67 7.70 -14.42
N LYS A 238 -9.29 7.78 -15.62
CA LYS A 238 -10.70 8.15 -15.74
C LYS A 238 -11.62 7.20 -14.97
N TYR A 239 -11.39 5.90 -15.07
CA TYR A 239 -12.28 4.90 -14.48
C TYR A 239 -12.15 4.78 -12.98
N ASN A 240 -10.91 4.74 -12.46
CA ASN A 240 -10.70 4.60 -11.02
C ASN A 240 -11.23 5.82 -10.26
N ASP A 241 -10.87 7.02 -10.68
CA ASP A 241 -11.11 8.22 -9.87
C ASP A 241 -12.61 8.53 -9.78
N SER A 242 -13.35 8.38 -10.87
CA SER A 242 -14.80 8.55 -10.85
C SER A 242 -15.51 7.45 -10.04
N MET A 243 -15.06 6.21 -10.16
CA MET A 243 -15.56 5.09 -9.34
C MET A 243 -15.33 5.33 -7.85
N GLU A 244 -14.11 5.73 -7.48
CA GLU A 244 -13.73 5.96 -6.08
C GLU A 244 -14.52 7.13 -5.47
N ALA A 245 -14.70 8.22 -6.21
CA ALA A 245 -15.55 9.33 -5.78
C ALA A 245 -17.00 8.90 -5.51
N ARG A 246 -17.58 8.07 -6.38
CA ARG A 246 -18.94 7.51 -6.19
C ARG A 246 -19.00 6.60 -4.96
N ALA A 247 -17.98 5.75 -4.77
CA ALA A 247 -17.91 4.85 -3.62
C ALA A 247 -17.85 5.62 -2.29
N ILE A 248 -17.03 6.66 -2.22
CA ILE A 248 -16.92 7.53 -1.03
C ILE A 248 -18.25 8.22 -0.75
N LYS A 249 -18.87 8.84 -1.76
CA LYS A 249 -20.19 9.47 -1.61
C LYS A 249 -21.27 8.48 -1.14
N ARG A 250 -21.27 7.27 -1.67
CA ARG A 250 -22.22 6.21 -1.28
C ARG A 250 -22.09 5.83 0.18
N VAL A 251 -20.88 5.71 0.70
CA VAL A 251 -20.64 5.25 2.08
C VAL A 251 -20.85 6.37 3.08
N PHE A 252 -20.36 7.56 2.81
CA PHE A 252 -20.37 8.66 3.77
C PHE A 252 -21.56 9.63 3.62
N GLY A 253 -22.26 9.62 2.49
CA GLY A 253 -23.47 10.38 2.27
C GLY A 253 -23.34 11.85 2.67
N LYS A 254 -24.18 12.30 3.60
CA LYS A 254 -24.25 13.70 4.06
C LYS A 254 -23.00 14.20 4.77
N ILE A 255 -22.16 13.32 5.34
CA ILE A 255 -20.93 13.73 6.02
C ILE A 255 -19.72 13.84 5.08
N THR A 256 -19.85 13.42 3.82
CA THR A 256 -18.77 13.49 2.84
C THR A 256 -18.09 14.87 2.76
N PRO A 257 -18.81 16.01 2.80
CA PRO A 257 -18.17 17.33 2.74
C PRO A 257 -17.25 17.67 3.91
N SER A 258 -17.35 16.98 5.05
CA SER A 258 -16.45 17.19 6.21
C SER A 258 -15.13 16.46 6.09
N ILE A 259 -15.06 15.44 5.22
CA ILE A 259 -13.89 14.58 5.05
C ILE A 259 -12.91 15.24 4.08
N LYS A 260 -11.64 15.36 4.48
CA LYS A 260 -10.58 15.82 3.60
C LYS A 260 -9.97 14.63 2.85
N ILE A 261 -9.72 14.81 1.57
CA ILE A 261 -9.29 13.74 0.68
C ILE A 261 -8.04 14.17 -0.08
N ASN A 262 -7.08 13.28 -0.23
CA ASN A 262 -5.97 13.47 -1.16
C ASN A 262 -5.57 12.16 -1.84
N SER A 263 -4.73 12.27 -2.86
CA SER A 263 -3.93 11.18 -3.38
C SER A 263 -2.47 11.60 -3.47
N ILE A 264 -1.61 10.90 -2.76
CA ILE A 264 -0.16 11.13 -2.82
C ILE A 264 0.48 10.65 -4.12
N LYS A 265 -0.24 9.87 -4.94
CA LYS A 265 0.26 9.40 -6.24
C LYS A 265 0.60 10.53 -7.20
N SER A 266 -0.01 11.70 -7.02
CA SER A 266 0.38 12.92 -7.76
C SER A 266 1.84 13.33 -7.52
N MET A 267 2.39 13.03 -6.33
CA MET A 267 3.77 13.38 -5.92
C MET A 267 4.76 12.23 -6.11
N VAL A 268 4.34 10.99 -5.84
CA VAL A 268 5.25 9.84 -5.74
C VAL A 268 5.04 8.80 -6.86
N GLY A 269 4.03 8.98 -7.72
CA GLY A 269 3.66 7.99 -8.73
C GLY A 269 2.94 6.77 -8.15
N HIS A 270 2.71 5.78 -9.00
CA HIS A 270 2.09 4.52 -8.62
C HIS A 270 3.16 3.44 -8.45
N MET A 271 3.48 3.11 -7.21
CA MET A 271 4.48 2.09 -6.82
C MET A 271 3.90 0.68 -6.81
N LEU A 272 2.93 0.40 -7.67
CA LEU A 272 2.32 -0.93 -7.78
C LEU A 272 1.77 -1.43 -6.42
N GLY A 273 2.14 -2.64 -5.99
CA GLY A 273 1.72 -3.18 -4.70
C GLY A 273 2.27 -2.45 -3.49
N ALA A 274 3.40 -1.73 -3.64
CA ALA A 274 3.96 -0.93 -2.55
C ALA A 274 3.15 0.34 -2.27
N SER A 275 2.37 0.85 -3.25
CA SER A 275 1.58 2.08 -3.09
C SER A 275 0.72 2.07 -1.84
N SER A 276 -0.03 1.00 -1.62
CA SER A 276 -0.97 0.91 -0.50
C SER A 276 -0.30 0.87 0.88
N ALA A 277 0.95 0.37 0.97
CA ALA A 277 1.74 0.47 2.19
C ALA A 277 2.23 1.91 2.43
N ILE A 278 2.70 2.58 1.38
CA ILE A 278 3.13 3.99 1.46
C ILE A 278 1.95 4.92 1.78
N GLU A 279 0.76 4.67 1.23
CA GLU A 279 -0.48 5.39 1.54
C GLU A 279 -0.89 5.23 3.00
N ALA A 280 -0.79 4.00 3.55
CA ALA A 280 -1.00 3.76 4.97
C ALA A 280 0.01 4.52 5.84
N ILE A 281 1.30 4.52 5.47
CA ILE A 281 2.34 5.29 6.16
C ILE A 281 2.05 6.80 6.06
N SER A 282 1.60 7.30 4.91
CA SER A 282 1.20 8.69 4.72
C SER A 282 0.04 9.09 5.66
N CYS A 283 -0.97 8.22 5.81
CA CYS A 283 -2.04 8.42 6.79
C CYS A 283 -1.50 8.56 8.22
N ILE A 284 -0.61 7.66 8.63
CA ILE A 284 -0.01 7.65 9.97
C ILE A 284 0.81 8.93 10.19
N LYS A 285 1.62 9.33 9.20
CA LYS A 285 2.42 10.56 9.29
C LYS A 285 1.55 11.82 9.27
N ALA A 286 0.47 11.84 8.49
CA ALA A 286 -0.48 12.94 8.52
C ALA A 286 -1.12 13.12 9.91
N MET A 287 -1.45 12.02 10.60
CA MET A 287 -1.96 12.05 11.99
C MET A 287 -0.89 12.54 12.97
N GLU A 288 0.35 12.07 12.82
CA GLU A 288 1.48 12.46 13.68
C GLU A 288 1.77 13.95 13.61
N TYR A 289 1.89 14.49 12.39
CA TYR A 289 2.25 15.89 12.17
C TYR A 289 1.04 16.85 12.18
N GLY A 290 -0.18 16.32 12.14
CA GLY A 290 -1.37 17.15 12.01
C GLY A 290 -1.43 17.90 10.67
N VAL A 291 -0.91 17.29 9.60
CA VAL A 291 -0.81 17.91 8.26
C VAL A 291 -1.26 16.90 7.21
N ILE A 292 -2.21 17.28 6.36
CA ILE A 292 -2.62 16.52 5.19
C ILE A 292 -1.83 17.03 3.99
N PRO A 293 -1.05 16.18 3.30
CA PRO A 293 -0.35 16.57 2.08
C PRO A 293 -1.33 16.80 0.92
N PRO A 294 -0.99 17.63 -0.07
CA PRO A 294 -1.88 17.93 -1.19
C PRO A 294 -1.91 16.83 -2.25
N THR A 295 -2.98 16.81 -3.03
CA THR A 295 -2.98 16.28 -4.40
C THR A 295 -2.43 17.38 -5.30
N ILE A 296 -1.23 17.22 -5.84
CA ILE A 296 -0.64 18.20 -6.77
C ILE A 296 -1.13 17.93 -8.20
N ASN A 297 -0.84 18.87 -9.11
CA ASN A 297 -1.27 18.84 -10.52
C ASN A 297 -2.81 18.90 -10.71
N PHE A 298 -3.55 19.33 -9.72
CA PHE A 298 -4.99 19.53 -9.82
C PHE A 298 -5.26 20.93 -10.40
N GLU A 299 -5.78 21.00 -11.61
CA GLU A 299 -5.99 22.24 -12.37
C GLU A 299 -7.48 22.52 -12.59
N GLU A 300 -8.26 21.49 -12.91
CA GLU A 300 -9.65 21.64 -13.33
C GLU A 300 -10.55 20.60 -12.63
N PRO A 301 -11.53 21.07 -11.82
CA PRO A 301 -12.47 20.19 -11.16
C PRO A 301 -13.27 19.31 -12.15
N ASP A 302 -13.46 18.04 -11.82
CA ASP A 302 -14.30 17.12 -12.58
C ASP A 302 -15.63 16.91 -11.84
N PRO A 303 -16.79 17.20 -12.45
CA PRO A 303 -18.10 16.96 -11.86
C PRO A 303 -18.35 15.50 -11.46
N GLU A 304 -17.72 14.53 -12.11
CA GLU A 304 -17.80 13.11 -11.71
C GLU A 304 -16.99 12.79 -10.44
N CYS A 305 -16.04 13.66 -10.09
CA CYS A 305 -15.13 13.51 -8.96
C CYS A 305 -15.33 14.60 -7.90
N ASP A 306 -16.55 15.12 -7.73
CA ASP A 306 -16.87 16.24 -6.82
C ASP A 306 -16.79 15.81 -5.35
N LEU A 307 -15.61 16.02 -4.72
CA LEU A 307 -15.29 15.75 -3.31
C LEU A 307 -14.39 16.87 -2.75
N GLN A 308 -14.11 16.84 -1.45
CA GLN A 308 -13.27 17.85 -0.77
C GLN A 308 -11.78 17.51 -0.82
N TYR A 309 -11.16 17.71 -1.96
CA TYR A 309 -9.74 17.44 -2.15
C TYR A 309 -8.85 18.54 -1.54
N VAL A 310 -7.71 18.11 -0.99
CA VAL A 310 -6.64 19.00 -0.56
C VAL A 310 -5.73 19.24 -1.78
N VAL A 311 -5.84 20.41 -2.43
CA VAL A 311 -5.18 20.66 -3.75
C VAL A 311 -4.21 21.84 -3.77
N ASN A 312 -4.40 22.86 -2.96
CA ASN A 312 -3.63 24.11 -3.02
C ASN A 312 -2.52 24.20 -1.96
N GLY A 313 -1.81 23.12 -1.73
CA GLY A 313 -0.82 23.00 -0.68
C GLY A 313 -1.30 22.15 0.48
N ALA A 314 -0.39 21.80 1.38
CA ALA A 314 -0.71 21.02 2.56
C ALA A 314 -1.58 21.82 3.54
N ILE A 315 -2.51 21.17 4.21
CA ILE A 315 -3.35 21.80 5.22
C ILE A 315 -3.09 21.25 6.62
N LYS A 316 -3.12 22.14 7.63
CA LYS A 316 -3.10 21.73 9.03
C LYS A 316 -4.48 21.23 9.44
N LYS A 317 -4.56 20.04 10.03
CA LYS A 317 -5.79 19.45 10.55
C LYS A 317 -5.48 18.49 11.70
N ASN A 318 -6.17 18.60 12.81
CA ASN A 318 -6.13 17.58 13.84
C ASN A 318 -6.90 16.35 13.31
N ILE A 319 -6.17 15.28 13.03
CA ILE A 319 -6.70 14.03 12.45
C ILE A 319 -6.82 13.02 13.60
N LYS A 320 -8.04 12.67 14.00
CA LYS A 320 -8.29 11.63 15.00
C LYS A 320 -8.45 10.26 14.35
N VAL A 321 -9.16 10.20 13.22
CA VAL A 321 -9.39 8.96 12.47
C VAL A 321 -9.14 9.20 10.99
N CYS A 322 -8.34 8.35 10.38
CA CYS A 322 -8.12 8.38 8.95
C CYS A 322 -8.32 7.00 8.30
N MET A 323 -8.60 7.02 7.00
CA MET A 323 -8.78 5.82 6.18
C MET A 323 -7.84 5.86 4.98
N SER A 324 -7.15 4.75 4.71
CA SER A 324 -6.40 4.52 3.48
C SER A 324 -7.22 3.60 2.59
N LEU A 325 -7.42 4.00 1.32
CA LEU A 325 -8.17 3.24 0.33
C LEU A 325 -7.24 2.72 -0.75
N SER A 326 -7.48 1.50 -1.17
CA SER A 326 -6.75 0.88 -2.27
C SER A 326 -7.70 0.10 -3.15
N ALA A 327 -7.56 0.27 -4.45
CA ALA A 327 -8.27 -0.49 -5.48
C ALA A 327 -7.25 -1.07 -6.48
N GLY A 328 -7.42 -2.30 -6.89
CA GLY A 328 -6.45 -3.00 -7.73
C GLY A 328 -7.09 -3.71 -8.92
N PHE A 329 -6.28 -3.99 -9.93
CA PHE A 329 -6.67 -4.89 -11.02
C PHE A 329 -7.13 -6.24 -10.45
N GLY A 330 -8.02 -6.92 -11.15
CA GLY A 330 -8.73 -8.09 -10.62
C GLY A 330 -9.92 -7.72 -9.72
N GLY A 331 -10.19 -6.41 -9.52
CA GLY A 331 -11.29 -5.91 -8.71
C GLY A 331 -11.05 -6.00 -7.20
N GLN A 332 -9.80 -6.08 -6.78
CA GLN A 332 -9.44 -6.08 -5.34
C GLN A 332 -9.63 -4.70 -4.74
N ASN A 333 -10.27 -4.62 -3.58
CA ASN A 333 -10.48 -3.38 -2.83
C ASN A 333 -10.15 -3.58 -1.37
N THR A 334 -9.41 -2.64 -0.77
CA THR A 334 -9.03 -2.70 0.65
C THR A 334 -9.13 -1.31 1.28
N ALA A 335 -9.70 -1.26 2.47
CA ALA A 335 -9.75 -0.09 3.34
C ALA A 335 -9.07 -0.40 4.68
N LEU A 336 -8.15 0.45 5.11
CA LEU A 336 -7.51 0.41 6.42
C LEU A 336 -7.94 1.63 7.22
N VAL A 337 -8.29 1.47 8.49
CA VAL A 337 -8.69 2.57 9.37
C VAL A 337 -7.75 2.69 10.55
N PHE A 338 -7.16 3.86 10.69
CA PHE A 338 -6.24 4.21 11.76
C PHE A 338 -6.88 5.23 12.68
N ARG A 339 -6.64 5.09 13.99
CA ARG A 339 -7.06 6.03 15.01
C ARG A 339 -5.86 6.51 15.81
N LYS A 340 -5.79 7.82 16.03
CA LYS A 340 -4.80 8.45 16.90
C LYS A 340 -5.00 7.96 18.32
N ASN A 341 -3.92 7.59 19.00
CA ASN A 341 -4.01 7.26 20.40
C ASN A 341 -4.24 8.55 21.19
N GLU A 342 -5.21 8.53 22.09
CA GLU A 342 -5.35 9.56 23.11
C GLU A 342 -4.22 9.34 24.11
N ILE A 343 -3.46 10.41 24.36
CA ILE A 343 -2.35 10.42 25.32
C ILE A 343 -2.93 10.52 26.73
#